data_700b6ae841da5fcbf4ea35940a5812c3
#
_entry.id   700b6ae841da5fcbf4ea35940a5812c3
#
_cell.length_a   1.000
_cell.length_b   1.000
_cell.length_c   1.000
_cell.angle_alpha   90.00
_cell.angle_beta   90.00
_cell.angle_gamma   90.00
#
_symmetry.space_group_name_H-M   'P 1'
#
loop_
_entity.id
_entity.type
_entity.pdbx_description
1 polymer ?
#
loop_
_entity_poly.entity_id
_entity_poly.type
_entity_poly.pdbx_seq_one_letter_code
_entity_poly.pdbx_strand_id
1 'polypeptide(L)'
;MQYDTLIQPDNGQAATLIHVTDKSRFEAWLALQPDAVRTAVKAQKFEGGANDIAILPADKTGEWSVAAGVTDVSASGLWHLAKLADSLPEGTYRLADYDASEAMLGWMLGQYRYHEYLSEPKLTGPRVLLVKEPARIAMAALQATATALVRDLVNRPAGDL
;
A
#
# COMPACT_ATOMS: atom_id res chain seq x y z
N MET A 1 -1.06 -0.01 -17.56
CA MET A 1 -0.47 0.62 -16.35
C MET A 1 1.03 0.34 -16.36
N GLN A 2 1.86 1.34 -16.09
CA GLN A 2 3.31 1.15 -15.97
C GLN A 2 3.66 0.88 -14.51
N TYR A 3 3.91 -0.36 -14.15
CA TYR A 3 4.15 -0.78 -12.78
C TYR A 3 5.47 -0.25 -12.20
N ASP A 4 6.47 0.00 -13.03
CA ASP A 4 7.76 0.57 -12.66
C ASP A 4 7.66 2.00 -12.07
N THR A 5 6.58 2.72 -12.39
CA THR A 5 6.34 4.07 -11.83
C THR A 5 5.68 4.05 -10.46
N LEU A 6 5.13 2.92 -10.01
CA LEU A 6 4.39 2.79 -8.75
C LEU A 6 5.30 2.58 -7.53
N ILE A 7 6.58 2.30 -7.74
CA ILE A 7 7.60 2.24 -6.69
C ILE A 7 8.81 3.04 -7.14
N GLN A 8 9.32 3.87 -6.27
CA GLN A 8 10.47 4.74 -6.56
C GLN A 8 11.49 4.70 -5.43
N PRO A 9 12.77 4.99 -5.73
CA PRO A 9 13.77 5.18 -4.68
C PRO A 9 13.38 6.30 -3.73
N ASP A 10 13.60 6.09 -2.44
CA ASP A 10 13.41 7.12 -1.43
C ASP A 10 14.63 8.04 -1.37
N ASN A 11 14.47 9.25 -1.89
CA ASN A 11 15.49 10.31 -1.90
C ASN A 11 15.11 11.45 -0.92
N GLY A 12 14.23 11.20 0.04
CA GLY A 12 13.74 12.19 0.99
C GLY A 12 12.65 13.13 0.48
N GLN A 13 12.05 12.83 -0.67
CA GLN A 13 10.94 13.61 -1.22
C GLN A 13 9.70 13.55 -0.30
N ALA A 14 8.80 14.52 -0.47
CA ALA A 14 7.56 14.58 0.31
C ALA A 14 6.71 13.31 0.11
N ALA A 15 6.22 12.74 1.20
CA ALA A 15 5.42 11.53 1.20
C ALA A 15 4.56 11.42 2.46
N THR A 16 3.41 10.79 2.34
CA THR A 16 2.57 10.41 3.48
C THR A 16 3.17 9.17 4.16
N LEU A 17 3.35 9.23 5.48
CA LEU A 17 3.96 8.16 6.24
C LEU A 17 2.96 7.03 6.52
N ILE A 18 3.39 5.79 6.34
CA ILE A 18 2.65 4.58 6.71
C ILE A 18 3.37 3.90 7.87
N HIS A 19 2.68 3.76 9.01
CA HIS A 19 3.12 2.99 10.16
C HIS A 19 2.57 1.57 10.04
N VAL A 20 3.44 0.58 9.95
CA VAL A 20 3.05 -0.83 9.85
C VAL A 20 3.17 -1.48 11.21
N THR A 21 2.12 -2.17 11.64
CA THR A 21 2.10 -2.92 12.89
C THR A 21 1.34 -4.24 12.73
N ASP A 22 1.38 -5.10 13.72
CA ASP A 22 0.55 -6.29 13.84
C ASP A 22 -0.14 -6.34 15.20
N LYS A 23 -1.03 -7.32 15.41
CA LYS A 23 -1.75 -7.44 16.67
C LYS A 23 -0.84 -7.57 17.90
N SER A 24 0.32 -8.21 17.74
CA SER A 24 1.24 -8.43 18.85
C SER A 24 1.98 -7.17 19.30
N ARG A 25 2.20 -6.24 18.39
CA ARG A 25 2.93 -4.98 18.61
C ARG A 25 2.03 -3.75 18.73
N PHE A 26 0.76 -3.91 18.45
CA PHE A 26 -0.21 -2.80 18.39
C PHE A 26 -0.25 -1.99 19.69
N GLU A 27 -0.40 -2.62 20.84
CA GLU A 27 -0.50 -1.91 22.11
C GLU A 27 0.77 -1.11 22.44
N ALA A 28 1.94 -1.69 22.20
CA ALA A 28 3.22 -1.01 22.40
C ALA A 28 3.39 0.18 21.45
N TRP A 29 3.01 0.03 20.20
CA TRP A 29 3.01 1.10 19.21
C TRP A 29 2.03 2.22 19.60
N LEU A 30 0.80 1.86 20.00
CA LEU A 30 -0.25 2.81 20.39
C LEU A 30 0.14 3.65 21.61
N ALA A 31 0.80 3.03 22.58
CA ALA A 31 1.25 3.72 23.80
C ALA A 31 2.23 4.88 23.52
N LEU A 32 2.96 4.83 22.41
CA LEU A 32 3.90 5.86 21.98
C LEU A 32 3.24 6.99 21.18
N GLN A 33 1.94 6.86 20.84
CA GLN A 33 1.27 7.82 19.98
C GLN A 33 0.67 8.99 20.78
N PRO A 34 0.58 10.19 20.17
CA PRO A 34 -0.14 11.33 20.75
C PRO A 34 -1.63 11.03 20.97
N ASP A 35 -2.26 11.77 21.88
CA ASP A 35 -3.67 11.59 22.23
C ASP A 35 -4.63 11.67 21.03
N ALA A 36 -4.37 12.58 20.10
CA ALA A 36 -5.17 12.73 18.88
C ALA A 36 -5.12 11.46 18.01
N VAL A 37 -3.93 10.86 17.87
CA VAL A 37 -3.73 9.61 17.12
C VAL A 37 -4.41 8.45 17.85
N ARG A 38 -4.24 8.34 19.17
CA ARG A 38 -4.93 7.30 19.97
C ARG A 38 -6.45 7.38 19.84
N THR A 39 -6.99 8.58 19.86
CA THR A 39 -8.41 8.82 19.66
C THR A 39 -8.87 8.38 18.27
N ALA A 40 -8.13 8.75 17.22
CA ALA A 40 -8.45 8.39 15.83
C ALA A 40 -8.39 6.88 15.61
N VAL A 41 -7.38 6.20 16.15
CA VAL A 41 -7.22 4.74 16.11
C VAL A 41 -8.41 4.04 16.75
N LYS A 42 -8.81 4.49 17.96
CA LYS A 42 -9.95 3.93 18.68
C LYS A 42 -11.27 4.15 17.94
N ALA A 43 -11.49 5.36 17.40
CA ALA A 43 -12.69 5.70 16.64
C ALA A 43 -12.85 4.84 15.38
N GLN A 44 -11.76 4.51 14.72
CA GLN A 44 -11.73 3.68 13.53
C GLN A 44 -11.64 2.17 13.83
N LYS A 45 -11.63 1.78 15.13
CA LYS A 45 -11.52 0.38 15.59
C LYS A 45 -10.32 -0.36 15.01
N PHE A 46 -9.22 0.35 14.84
CA PHE A 46 -7.96 -0.24 14.37
C PHE A 46 -7.28 -0.98 15.55
N GLU A 47 -6.96 -2.24 15.34
CA GLU A 47 -6.34 -3.14 16.33
C GLU A 47 -5.08 -3.83 15.80
N GLY A 48 -4.54 -3.37 14.67
CA GLY A 48 -3.36 -3.96 14.04
C GLY A 48 -3.60 -5.31 13.36
N GLY A 49 -4.86 -5.67 13.11
CA GLY A 49 -5.20 -6.88 12.36
C GLY A 49 -4.76 -6.79 10.90
N ALA A 50 -4.54 -7.94 10.26
CA ALA A 50 -4.18 -8.00 8.85
C ALA A 50 -5.22 -7.26 7.99
N ASN A 51 -4.75 -6.37 7.11
CA ASN A 51 -5.56 -5.49 6.26
C ASN A 51 -6.36 -4.39 6.98
N ASP A 52 -6.18 -4.20 8.29
CA ASP A 52 -6.71 -3.04 8.99
C ASP A 52 -6.00 -1.77 8.52
N ILE A 53 -6.75 -0.71 8.31
CA ILE A 53 -6.23 0.60 7.90
C ILE A 53 -6.88 1.68 8.75
N ALA A 54 -6.08 2.60 9.28
CA ALA A 54 -6.57 3.80 9.95
C ALA A 54 -5.86 5.04 9.43
N ILE A 55 -6.61 6.10 9.18
CA ILE A 55 -6.08 7.42 8.85
C ILE A 55 -5.81 8.16 10.15
N LEU A 56 -4.61 8.69 10.26
CA LEU A 56 -4.12 9.34 11.48
C LEU A 56 -3.95 10.84 11.27
N PRO A 57 -4.40 11.68 12.20
CA PRO A 57 -4.17 13.11 12.15
C PRO A 57 -2.69 13.43 12.34
N ALA A 58 -2.24 14.53 11.74
CA ALA A 58 -0.96 15.15 12.02
C ALA A 58 -1.18 16.53 12.66
N ASP A 59 -0.11 17.15 13.16
CA ASP A 59 -0.19 18.44 13.86
C ASP A 59 -0.53 19.60 12.94
N LYS A 60 -0.21 19.49 11.65
CA LYS A 60 -0.48 20.53 10.67
C LYS A 60 -1.68 20.19 9.80
N THR A 61 -2.48 21.21 9.51
CA THR A 61 -3.62 21.11 8.59
C THR A 61 -3.16 20.63 7.20
N GLY A 62 -3.81 19.59 6.70
CA GLY A 62 -3.51 18.99 5.40
C GLY A 62 -2.44 17.89 5.45
N GLU A 63 -1.74 17.71 6.57
CA GLU A 63 -0.85 16.57 6.79
C GLU A 63 -1.60 15.45 7.50
N TRP A 64 -1.27 14.23 7.14
CA TRP A 64 -1.85 13.02 7.74
C TRP A 64 -0.89 11.83 7.56
N SER A 65 -1.14 10.78 8.28
CA SER A 65 -0.42 9.52 8.14
C SER A 65 -1.38 8.33 8.18
N VAL A 66 -0.85 7.13 8.03
CA VAL A 66 -1.64 5.89 7.96
C VAL A 66 -1.07 4.90 8.96
N ALA A 67 -1.96 4.20 9.68
CA ALA A 67 -1.62 2.95 10.34
C ALA A 67 -2.13 1.78 9.52
N ALA A 68 -1.30 0.78 9.33
CA ALA A 68 -1.59 -0.42 8.56
C ALA A 68 -1.31 -1.68 9.38
N GLY A 69 -2.28 -2.57 9.44
CA GLY A 69 -2.14 -3.87 10.08
C GLY A 69 -1.68 -4.94 9.10
N VAL A 70 -0.71 -5.74 9.51
CA VAL A 70 -0.22 -6.90 8.77
C VAL A 70 -0.30 -8.16 9.63
N THR A 71 -0.08 -9.32 9.04
CA THR A 71 -0.12 -10.59 9.78
C THR A 71 1.01 -10.71 10.79
N ASP A 72 2.22 -10.34 10.35
CA ASP A 72 3.45 -10.37 11.15
C ASP A 72 4.39 -9.30 10.61
N VAL A 73 4.68 -8.29 11.43
CA VAL A 73 5.55 -7.17 11.03
C VAL A 73 7.02 -7.54 10.96
N SER A 74 7.42 -8.64 11.56
CA SER A 74 8.80 -9.15 11.50
C SER A 74 9.12 -9.91 10.20
N ALA A 75 8.11 -10.26 9.42
CA ALA A 75 8.23 -10.95 8.15
C ALA A 75 7.62 -10.13 7.01
N SER A 76 8.35 -9.96 5.92
CA SER A 76 7.78 -9.34 4.71
C SER A 76 6.87 -10.34 4.01
N GLY A 77 5.62 -9.95 3.76
CA GLY A 77 4.64 -10.76 3.05
C GLY A 77 4.17 -10.10 1.77
N LEU A 78 4.05 -10.89 0.70
CA LEU A 78 3.65 -10.43 -0.63
C LEU A 78 2.41 -9.50 -0.60
N TRP A 79 1.40 -9.86 0.18
CA TRP A 79 0.10 -9.19 0.20
C TRP A 79 -0.07 -8.15 1.30
N HIS A 80 0.95 -7.93 2.15
CA HIS A 80 0.85 -7.02 3.30
C HIS A 80 0.46 -5.59 2.93
N LEU A 81 0.88 -5.11 1.75
CA LEU A 81 0.62 -3.74 1.30
C LEU A 81 -0.44 -3.64 0.19
N ALA A 82 -0.98 -4.76 -0.30
CA ALA A 82 -1.91 -4.77 -1.43
C ALA A 82 -3.22 -4.03 -1.14
N LYS A 83 -3.78 -4.22 0.06
CA LYS A 83 -5.02 -3.53 0.48
C LYS A 83 -4.82 -2.03 0.63
N LEU A 84 -3.66 -1.60 1.10
CA LEU A 84 -3.30 -0.18 1.16
C LEU A 84 -3.29 0.44 -0.24
N ALA A 85 -2.57 -0.19 -1.16
CA ALA A 85 -2.49 0.26 -2.54
C ALA A 85 -3.86 0.32 -3.25
N ASP A 86 -4.79 -0.54 -2.86
CA ASP A 86 -6.18 -0.52 -3.36
C ASP A 86 -7.01 0.62 -2.75
N SER A 87 -6.82 0.93 -1.46
CA SER A 87 -7.76 1.73 -0.66
C SER A 87 -7.32 3.17 -0.43
N LEU A 88 -5.99 3.46 -0.45
CA LEU A 88 -5.49 4.79 -0.18
C LEU A 88 -5.79 5.76 -1.33
N PRO A 89 -5.91 7.08 -1.05
CA PRO A 89 -5.94 8.10 -2.08
C PRO A 89 -4.71 8.06 -2.98
N GLU A 90 -4.80 8.68 -4.16
CA GLU A 90 -3.61 8.93 -4.98
C GLU A 90 -2.58 9.76 -4.20
N GLY A 91 -1.30 9.47 -4.40
CA GLY A 91 -0.23 10.18 -3.72
C GLY A 91 1.05 9.38 -3.58
N THR A 92 2.01 9.99 -2.90
CA THR A 92 3.31 9.38 -2.60
C THR A 92 3.36 8.97 -1.13
N TYR A 93 3.82 7.76 -0.88
CA TYR A 93 3.83 7.13 0.44
C TYR A 93 5.22 6.63 0.81
N ARG A 94 5.50 6.60 2.12
CA ARG A 94 6.74 6.09 2.70
C ARG A 94 6.42 5.20 3.88
N LEU A 95 7.03 4.03 3.95
CA LEU A 95 6.95 3.16 5.13
C LEU A 95 7.87 3.70 6.23
N ALA A 96 7.37 3.74 7.47
CA ALA A 96 8.17 4.17 8.63
C ALA A 96 9.28 3.13 8.90
N ASP A 97 9.04 2.09 9.64
CA ASP A 97 10.03 1.11 10.07
C ASP A 97 9.70 -0.30 9.54
N TYR A 98 9.33 -0.40 8.26
CA TYR A 98 8.96 -1.66 7.62
C TYR A 98 9.71 -1.81 6.29
N ASP A 99 10.27 -2.99 6.05
CA ASP A 99 10.91 -3.33 4.78
C ASP A 99 9.86 -3.76 3.75
N ALA A 100 9.77 -3.02 2.66
CA ALA A 100 8.84 -3.31 1.58
C ALA A 100 9.11 -4.64 0.86
N SER A 101 10.39 -5.02 0.72
CA SER A 101 10.85 -6.31 0.15
C SER A 101 9.87 -7.00 -0.80
N GLU A 102 9.31 -8.13 -0.41
CA GLU A 102 8.34 -8.89 -1.20
C GLU A 102 6.98 -8.18 -1.34
N ALA A 103 6.63 -7.29 -0.41
CA ALA A 103 5.39 -6.53 -0.44
C ALA A 103 5.32 -5.50 -1.59
N MET A 104 6.44 -5.18 -2.23
CA MET A 104 6.47 -4.31 -3.43
C MET A 104 5.56 -4.86 -4.53
N LEU A 105 5.62 -6.17 -4.78
CA LEU A 105 4.77 -6.82 -5.78
C LEU A 105 3.28 -6.68 -5.43
N GLY A 106 2.93 -6.91 -4.17
CA GLY A 106 1.56 -6.73 -3.67
C GLY A 106 1.07 -5.28 -3.80
N TRP A 107 1.93 -4.30 -3.52
CA TRP A 107 1.62 -2.88 -3.73
C TRP A 107 1.27 -2.57 -5.19
N MET A 108 2.06 -3.07 -6.13
CA MET A 108 1.80 -2.90 -7.56
C MET A 108 0.50 -3.60 -7.98
N LEU A 109 0.33 -4.88 -7.60
CA LEU A 109 -0.82 -5.69 -7.98
C LEU A 109 -2.13 -5.23 -7.31
N GLY A 110 -2.08 -4.60 -6.14
CA GLY A 110 -3.22 -3.99 -5.48
C GLY A 110 -3.83 -2.84 -6.29
N GLN A 111 -3.07 -2.25 -7.20
CA GLN A 111 -3.52 -1.18 -8.08
C GLN A 111 -3.99 -1.68 -9.46
N TYR A 112 -3.89 -3.00 -9.72
CA TYR A 112 -4.39 -3.58 -10.96
C TYR A 112 -5.90 -3.38 -11.09
N ARG A 113 -6.33 -2.91 -12.26
CA ARG A 113 -7.74 -2.77 -12.64
C ARG A 113 -7.92 -3.27 -14.06
N TYR A 114 -8.92 -4.08 -14.25
CA TYR A 114 -9.35 -4.51 -15.58
C TYR A 114 -10.51 -3.61 -16.03
N HIS A 115 -10.31 -2.88 -17.12
CA HIS A 115 -11.26 -1.83 -17.57
C HIS A 115 -11.90 -2.11 -18.93
N GLU A 116 -11.50 -3.17 -19.61
CA GLU A 116 -11.81 -3.37 -21.04
C GLU A 116 -13.31 -3.39 -21.36
N TYR A 117 -14.15 -3.83 -20.41
CA TYR A 117 -15.61 -3.92 -20.58
C TYR A 117 -16.40 -2.96 -19.67
N LEU A 118 -15.74 -2.00 -19.05
CA LEU A 118 -16.43 -1.00 -18.24
C LEU A 118 -16.77 0.22 -19.09
N SER A 119 -18.04 0.61 -19.11
CA SER A 119 -18.50 1.81 -19.82
C SER A 119 -17.94 3.10 -19.22
N GLU A 120 -17.73 3.13 -17.90
CA GLU A 120 -17.13 4.26 -17.17
C GLU A 120 -16.12 3.73 -16.14
N PRO A 121 -14.84 3.54 -16.53
CA PRO A 121 -13.83 3.12 -15.59
C PRO A 121 -13.54 4.24 -14.58
N LYS A 122 -13.62 3.94 -13.29
CA LYS A 122 -13.11 4.85 -12.25
C LYS A 122 -11.59 4.87 -12.33
N LEU A 123 -11.07 5.88 -12.99
CA LEU A 123 -9.63 6.15 -13.01
C LEU A 123 -9.25 6.75 -11.66
N THR A 124 -8.57 5.98 -10.85
CA THR A 124 -7.89 6.46 -9.63
C THR A 124 -6.44 6.72 -9.97
N GLY A 125 -5.90 7.85 -9.52
CA GLY A 125 -4.49 8.19 -9.71
C GLY A 125 -3.55 7.18 -9.02
N PRO A 126 -2.26 7.20 -9.34
CA PRO A 126 -1.28 6.24 -8.83
C PRO A 126 -0.99 6.47 -7.34
N ARG A 127 -0.76 5.37 -6.62
CA ARG A 127 -0.13 5.37 -5.29
C ARG A 127 1.30 4.94 -5.48
N VAL A 128 2.21 5.87 -5.25
CA VAL A 128 3.65 5.65 -5.40
C VAL A 128 4.25 5.33 -4.03
N LEU A 129 4.94 4.21 -3.91
CA LEU A 129 5.64 3.83 -2.69
C LEU A 129 7.13 4.15 -2.83
N LEU A 130 7.68 4.87 -1.86
CA LEU A 130 9.10 5.15 -1.76
C LEU A 130 9.80 4.03 -0.97
N VAL A 131 10.88 3.48 -1.52
CA VAL A 131 11.62 2.37 -0.91
C VAL A 131 13.12 2.68 -0.78
N LYS A 132 13.72 2.18 0.28
CA LYS A 132 15.16 2.36 0.56
C LYS A 132 16.03 1.44 -0.30
N GLU A 133 15.49 0.29 -0.74
CA GLU A 133 16.20 -0.75 -1.50
C GLU A 133 15.72 -0.79 -2.96
N PRO A 134 16.22 0.11 -3.83
CA PRO A 134 15.72 0.22 -5.21
C PRO A 134 16.11 -0.96 -6.10
N ALA A 135 17.10 -1.77 -5.73
CA ALA A 135 17.60 -2.88 -6.55
C ALA A 135 16.53 -3.92 -6.92
N ARG A 136 15.48 -4.05 -6.12
CA ARG A 136 14.37 -5.01 -6.34
C ARG A 136 13.22 -4.46 -7.18
N ILE A 137 13.18 -3.16 -7.45
CA ILE A 137 12.05 -2.51 -8.13
C ILE A 137 11.84 -3.11 -9.52
N ALA A 138 12.90 -3.25 -10.31
CA ALA A 138 12.80 -3.74 -11.69
C ALA A 138 12.23 -5.17 -11.75
N MET A 139 12.67 -6.05 -10.86
CA MET A 139 12.17 -7.43 -10.81
C MET A 139 10.69 -7.46 -10.37
N ALA A 140 10.32 -6.71 -9.34
CA ALA A 140 8.94 -6.63 -8.88
C ALA A 140 8.02 -6.06 -9.98
N ALA A 141 8.47 -5.04 -10.73
CA ALA A 141 7.72 -4.46 -11.84
C ALA A 141 7.54 -5.45 -12.99
N LEU A 142 8.57 -6.24 -13.31
CA LEU A 142 8.48 -7.30 -14.32
C LEU A 142 7.47 -8.38 -13.91
N GLN A 143 7.52 -8.83 -12.66
CA GLN A 143 6.57 -9.80 -12.13
C GLN A 143 5.13 -9.26 -12.12
N ALA A 144 4.94 -7.99 -11.74
CA ALA A 144 3.62 -7.33 -11.76
C ALA A 144 3.08 -7.24 -13.18
N THR A 145 3.90 -6.86 -14.16
CA THR A 145 3.52 -6.77 -15.58
C THR A 145 3.11 -8.13 -16.12
N ALA A 146 3.91 -9.17 -15.86
CA ALA A 146 3.59 -10.53 -16.29
C ALA A 146 2.29 -11.05 -15.65
N THR A 147 2.10 -10.81 -14.36
CA THR A 147 0.88 -11.21 -13.64
C THR A 147 -0.35 -10.47 -14.17
N ALA A 148 -0.24 -9.17 -14.43
CA ALA A 148 -1.32 -8.38 -15.00
C ALA A 148 -1.71 -8.87 -16.39
N LEU A 149 -0.74 -9.19 -17.24
CA LEU A 149 -0.98 -9.76 -18.56
C LEU A 149 -1.78 -11.08 -18.47
N VAL A 150 -1.40 -11.97 -17.56
CA VAL A 150 -2.15 -13.24 -17.35
C VAL A 150 -3.58 -12.95 -16.88
N ARG A 151 -3.76 -12.01 -15.96
CA ARG A 151 -5.10 -11.60 -15.49
C ARG A 151 -5.94 -11.00 -16.61
N ASP A 152 -5.36 -10.18 -17.47
CA ASP A 152 -6.04 -9.60 -18.63
C ASP A 152 -6.51 -10.71 -19.60
N LEU A 153 -5.64 -11.68 -19.89
CA LEU A 153 -5.99 -12.82 -20.77
C LEU A 153 -7.10 -13.69 -20.20
N VAL A 154 -7.07 -13.96 -18.88
CA VAL A 154 -8.11 -14.77 -18.21
C VAL A 154 -9.45 -14.03 -18.16
N ASN A 155 -9.43 -12.71 -18.07
CA ASN A 155 -10.64 -11.88 -18.00
C ASN A 155 -11.28 -11.60 -19.38
N ARG A 156 -10.58 -11.90 -20.47
CA ARG A 156 -11.14 -11.76 -21.83
C ARG A 156 -12.05 -12.94 -22.18
N PRO A 157 -13.21 -12.68 -22.81
CA PRO A 157 -14.00 -13.74 -23.42
C PRO A 157 -13.21 -14.53 -24.45
N ALA A 158 -13.48 -15.82 -24.58
CA ALA A 158 -12.75 -16.70 -25.51
C ALA A 158 -12.82 -16.26 -26.98
N GLY A 159 -13.82 -15.45 -27.36
CA GLY A 159 -13.95 -14.90 -28.70
C GLY A 159 -13.11 -13.66 -28.99
N ASP A 160 -12.48 -13.09 -27.98
CA ASP A 160 -11.66 -11.86 -28.06
C ASP A 160 -10.14 -12.14 -27.87
N LEU A 161 -9.77 -13.43 -27.83
CA LEU A 161 -8.38 -13.90 -27.71
C LEU A 161 -7.70 -14.04 -29.07
#